data_318c3e5a583a4b262acb1a2dac6aad79
#
_entry.id   318c3e5a583a4b262acb1a2dac6aad79
#
_cell.length_a   1.000
_cell.length_b   1.000
_cell.length_c   1.000
_cell.angle_alpha   90.00
_cell.angle_beta   90.00
_cell.angle_gamma   90.00
#
_symmetry.space_group_name_H-M   'P 1'
#
loop_
_entity.id
_entity.type
_entity.pdbx_description
1 polymer ?
#
loop_
_entity_poly.entity_id
_entity_poly.type
_entity_poly.pdbx_seq_one_letter_code
_entity_poly.pdbx_strand_id
1 'polypeptide(L)'
;MFRLAGWGRSLARAARLWPLALLLLWIALALPADGYGGQARIDLVLRQAIGGDGFRLVAWEAQALVGEARDLIAGPATGLSAAAQHDLVVTYFDAIAAIGRLEAQIERIYADPKQADPGAAAAPLQAELDRLRGEQARRRPAVEQILSRQVTTILAEEGLTTLGLVWPPVSFQFAESPNYLIVSPRHRIAVEKGIYLDPTLSVARMEQIERQVEAGLGVSALVEGTGGFSSYPTMIVEYAGLEWVISTIAHEWVHTYLAFRPLGWRYYDSGAMRTINETVASIVGDEVGRRVVERFYPEKAAPASWPQPRSLRPDPAAKPEFSFGVFMRETRLTVDKMLAAGKIEEAEAYMEARRRELAEHGYFLRRLNQAYFAFHGSYAVGPAATDPIGGKLRLLRRQAGSLAEFVRIVSRFTTAADLDAALGQATEPERPPRAAAGYALLQASPGPGFASLSAR
;
A
#
# COMPACT_ATOMS: atom_id res chain seq x y z
N MET A 1 51.95 -6.61 20.30
CA MET A 1 51.23 -6.63 19.02
C MET A 1 49.88 -7.35 19.19
N PHE A 2 48.90 -6.74 19.86
CA PHE A 2 47.61 -7.37 20.13
C PHE A 2 46.50 -6.36 20.06
N ARG A 3 45.41 -6.69 19.33
CA ARG A 3 44.04 -6.13 19.34
C ARG A 3 43.77 -4.83 18.57
N LEU A 4 43.92 -4.84 17.23
CA LEU A 4 43.22 -3.88 16.37
C LEU A 4 42.14 -4.51 15.46
N ALA A 5 42.00 -5.85 15.46
CA ALA A 5 41.08 -6.55 14.57
C ALA A 5 39.59 -6.56 15.04
N GLY A 6 39.29 -6.17 16.29
CA GLY A 6 37.93 -6.15 16.83
C GLY A 6 37.13 -4.89 16.51
N TRP A 7 37.81 -3.74 16.41
CA TRP A 7 37.18 -2.44 16.24
C TRP A 7 36.66 -2.19 14.82
N GLY A 8 37.32 -2.76 13.81
CA GLY A 8 36.89 -2.64 12.42
C GLY A 8 35.52 -3.30 12.14
N ARG A 9 35.21 -4.41 12.81
CA ARG A 9 33.92 -5.10 12.68
C ARG A 9 32.79 -4.40 13.40
N SER A 10 33.08 -3.73 14.51
CA SER A 10 32.09 -2.94 15.26
C SER A 10 31.76 -1.63 14.53
N LEU A 11 32.75 -0.96 13.93
CA LEU A 11 32.56 0.23 13.10
C LEU A 11 31.80 -0.07 11.79
N ALA A 12 32.06 -1.22 11.17
CA ALA A 12 31.31 -1.64 9.98
C ALA A 12 29.84 -2.02 10.30
N ARG A 13 29.56 -2.50 11.51
CA ARG A 13 28.18 -2.74 11.99
C ARG A 13 27.48 -1.42 12.33
N ALA A 14 28.16 -0.49 13.01
CA ALA A 14 27.64 0.83 13.28
C ALA A 14 27.38 1.61 12.00
N ALA A 15 28.26 1.53 11.01
CA ALA A 15 28.07 2.16 9.69
C ALA A 15 26.85 1.61 8.92
N ARG A 16 26.36 0.40 9.24
CA ARG A 16 25.10 -0.13 8.67
C ARG A 16 23.86 0.44 9.36
N LEU A 17 23.98 0.97 10.56
CA LEU A 17 22.85 1.56 11.30
C LEU A 17 22.66 3.06 11.00
N TRP A 18 23.68 3.76 10.48
CA TRP A 18 23.56 5.18 10.12
C TRP A 18 22.47 5.48 9.07
N PRO A 19 22.31 4.69 8.01
CA PRO A 19 21.21 4.91 7.07
C PRO A 19 19.82 4.75 7.72
N LEU A 20 19.72 3.84 8.67
CA LEU A 20 18.50 3.63 9.46
C LEU A 20 18.19 4.82 10.37
N ALA A 21 19.20 5.34 11.07
CA ALA A 21 19.07 6.52 11.92
C ALA A 21 18.73 7.78 11.12
N LEU A 22 19.33 7.95 9.92
CA LEU A 22 19.00 9.04 9.01
C LEU A 22 17.61 8.90 8.42
N LEU A 23 17.15 7.69 8.12
CA LEU A 23 15.79 7.41 7.67
C LEU A 23 14.77 7.78 8.75
N LEU A 24 15.00 7.39 10.00
CA LEU A 24 14.14 7.73 11.13
C LEU A 24 14.11 9.24 11.43
N LEU A 25 15.26 9.90 11.36
CA LEU A 25 15.34 11.35 11.52
C LEU A 25 14.58 12.06 10.40
N TRP A 26 14.67 11.55 9.17
CA TRP A 26 13.97 12.12 8.04
C TRP A 26 12.46 11.87 8.10
N ILE A 27 12.02 10.66 8.50
CA ILE A 27 10.59 10.36 8.75
C ILE A 27 10.05 11.29 9.85
N ALA A 28 10.80 11.50 10.94
CA ALA A 28 10.41 12.42 12.01
C ALA A 28 10.36 13.89 11.56
N LEU A 29 11.21 14.30 10.60
CA LEU A 29 11.24 15.64 10.03
C LEU A 29 10.26 15.84 8.87
N ALA A 30 9.84 14.75 8.19
CA ALA A 30 8.86 14.78 7.10
C ALA A 30 7.40 14.77 7.58
N LEU A 31 7.16 14.60 8.89
CA LEU A 31 5.82 14.80 9.46
C LEU A 31 5.44 16.28 9.29
N PRO A 32 4.31 16.60 8.60
CA PRO A 32 3.95 17.98 8.31
C PRO A 32 3.74 18.77 9.59
N ALA A 33 4.50 19.86 9.73
CA ALA A 33 4.21 20.90 10.70
C ALA A 33 2.98 21.68 10.19
N ASP A 34 1.89 21.58 10.94
CA ASP A 34 0.58 22.16 10.58
C ASP A 34 0.64 23.67 10.32
N GLY A 35 0.09 24.09 9.18
CA GLY A 35 -0.06 25.47 8.75
C GLY A 35 -1.51 25.92 8.55
N TYR A 36 -1.93 26.82 9.35
CA TYR A 36 -2.68 28.11 9.21
C TYR A 36 -4.20 28.19 9.06
N GLY A 37 -4.83 28.89 9.96
CA GLY A 37 -6.01 29.78 9.95
C GLY A 37 -7.41 29.14 9.87
N GLY A 38 -7.85 28.67 8.75
CA GLY A 38 -9.10 27.90 8.59
C GLY A 38 -8.96 26.45 9.07
N GLN A 39 -7.78 25.94 9.10
CA GLN A 39 -7.41 24.61 9.62
C GLN A 39 -7.49 24.53 11.15
N ALA A 40 -7.34 25.66 11.87
CA ALA A 40 -7.38 25.64 13.34
C ALA A 40 -8.71 25.14 13.92
N ARG A 41 -9.85 25.46 13.26
CA ARG A 41 -11.17 24.93 13.66
C ARG A 41 -11.29 23.44 13.35
N ILE A 42 -10.85 23.04 12.17
CA ILE A 42 -10.85 21.62 11.74
C ILE A 42 -10.00 20.83 12.72
N ASP A 43 -8.78 21.27 12.99
CA ASP A 43 -7.85 20.58 13.90
C ASP A 43 -8.37 20.54 15.33
N LEU A 44 -9.06 21.59 15.81
CA LEU A 44 -9.68 21.60 17.13
C LEU A 44 -10.79 20.54 17.25
N VAL A 45 -11.72 20.49 16.30
CA VAL A 45 -12.80 19.51 16.28
C VAL A 45 -12.25 18.09 16.18
N LEU A 46 -11.26 17.87 15.30
CA LEU A 46 -10.61 16.58 15.16
C LEU A 46 -9.90 16.13 16.43
N ARG A 47 -9.12 17.02 17.07
CA ARG A 47 -8.46 16.73 18.37
C ARG A 47 -9.47 16.41 19.45
N GLN A 48 -10.60 17.12 19.52
CA GLN A 48 -11.66 16.84 20.49
C GLN A 48 -12.35 15.49 20.23
N ALA A 49 -12.65 15.17 18.97
CA ALA A 49 -13.29 13.92 18.60
C ALA A 49 -12.39 12.71 18.85
N ILE A 50 -11.11 12.81 18.47
CA ILE A 50 -10.10 11.76 18.58
C ILE A 50 -9.64 11.60 20.05
N GLY A 51 -9.42 12.69 20.77
CA GLY A 51 -8.88 12.61 22.13
C GLY A 51 -7.51 11.93 22.16
N GLY A 52 -7.41 10.83 22.93
CA GLY A 52 -6.19 10.03 23.06
C GLY A 52 -5.99 8.91 22.04
N ASP A 53 -6.95 8.73 21.11
CA ASP A 53 -6.98 7.58 20.19
C ASP A 53 -6.11 7.77 18.93
N GLY A 54 -5.26 8.79 18.88
CA GLY A 54 -4.30 8.98 17.79
C GLY A 54 -3.23 7.90 17.77
N PHE A 55 -2.87 7.41 16.57
CA PHE A 55 -1.83 6.41 16.42
C PHE A 55 -0.45 6.96 16.83
N ARG A 56 0.27 6.20 17.65
CA ARG A 56 1.57 6.61 18.22
C ARG A 56 2.73 5.98 17.44
N LEU A 57 2.91 6.43 16.19
CA LEU A 57 3.91 5.91 15.26
C LEU A 57 5.32 5.83 15.87
N VAL A 58 5.82 6.92 16.46
CA VAL A 58 7.19 6.97 17.03
C VAL A 58 7.41 5.94 18.12
N ALA A 59 6.40 5.71 18.97
CA ALA A 59 6.49 4.71 20.03
C ALA A 59 6.52 3.29 19.44
N TRP A 60 5.74 3.05 18.39
CA TRP A 60 5.70 1.77 17.70
C TRP A 60 7.02 1.48 16.97
N GLU A 61 7.52 2.43 16.18
CA GLU A 61 8.80 2.28 15.45
C GLU A 61 9.98 2.02 16.39
N ALA A 62 10.02 2.71 17.53
CA ALA A 62 11.05 2.46 18.53
C ALA A 62 11.02 1.03 19.08
N GLN A 63 9.81 0.47 19.30
CA GLN A 63 9.64 -0.92 19.75
C GLN A 63 10.00 -1.92 18.66
N ALA A 64 9.57 -1.66 17.41
CA ALA A 64 9.83 -2.50 16.26
C ALA A 64 11.33 -2.61 15.94
N LEU A 65 12.08 -1.50 16.02
CA LEU A 65 13.53 -1.48 15.84
C LEU A 65 14.29 -2.28 16.91
N VAL A 66 13.80 -2.28 18.16
CA VAL A 66 14.36 -3.15 19.20
C VAL A 66 14.13 -4.62 18.87
N GLY A 67 12.97 -4.95 18.31
CA GLY A 67 12.64 -6.29 17.80
C GLY A 67 13.60 -6.72 16.68
N GLU A 68 13.77 -5.89 15.65
CA GLU A 68 14.71 -6.16 14.53
C GLU A 68 16.14 -6.32 15.00
N ALA A 69 16.60 -5.49 15.96
CA ALA A 69 17.94 -5.63 16.53
C ALA A 69 18.12 -6.98 17.24
N ARG A 70 17.12 -7.48 17.94
CA ARG A 70 17.13 -8.82 18.56
C ARG A 70 17.20 -9.92 17.50
N ASP A 71 16.42 -9.82 16.42
CA ASP A 71 16.37 -10.80 15.35
C ASP A 71 17.68 -10.84 14.55
N LEU A 72 18.34 -9.70 14.37
CA LEU A 72 19.69 -9.61 13.81
C LEU A 72 20.74 -10.30 14.70
N ILE A 73 20.57 -10.26 16.02
CA ILE A 73 21.46 -10.91 17.01
C ILE A 73 21.17 -12.42 17.08
N ALA A 74 19.90 -12.82 17.05
CA ALA A 74 19.46 -14.20 17.11
C ALA A 74 19.90 -15.03 15.88
N GLY A 75 20.32 -14.36 14.83
CA GLY A 75 20.79 -14.94 13.58
C GLY A 75 19.66 -15.20 12.58
N PRO A 76 20.02 -15.23 11.29
CA PRO A 76 19.02 -15.34 10.24
C PRO A 76 18.42 -16.76 10.21
N ALA A 77 17.15 -16.86 9.77
CA ALA A 77 16.54 -18.14 9.33
C ALA A 77 17.28 -18.76 8.12
N THR A 78 18.56 -18.40 7.94
CA THR A 78 19.44 -18.69 6.80
C THR A 78 19.96 -20.12 6.76
N GLY A 79 19.69 -20.93 7.79
CA GLY A 79 20.05 -22.36 7.81
C GLY A 79 19.02 -23.27 7.14
N LEU A 80 17.83 -22.75 6.79
CA LEU A 80 16.78 -23.56 6.16
C LEU A 80 17.04 -23.71 4.65
N SER A 81 16.87 -24.94 4.13
CA SER A 81 16.84 -25.17 2.68
C SER A 81 15.68 -24.42 2.02
N ALA A 82 15.74 -24.20 0.71
CA ALA A 82 14.65 -23.57 -0.03
C ALA A 82 13.31 -24.29 0.15
N ALA A 83 13.32 -25.62 0.15
CA ALA A 83 12.12 -26.42 0.41
C ALA A 83 11.58 -26.20 1.84
N ALA A 84 12.44 -26.16 2.86
CA ALA A 84 12.02 -25.93 4.23
C ALA A 84 11.48 -24.49 4.44
N GLN A 85 12.04 -23.49 3.74
CA GLN A 85 11.50 -22.13 3.74
C GLN A 85 10.11 -22.07 3.10
N HIS A 86 9.94 -22.72 1.95
CA HIS A 86 8.66 -22.86 1.27
C HIS A 86 7.61 -23.49 2.20
N ASP A 87 7.90 -24.67 2.75
CA ASP A 87 6.97 -25.42 3.61
C ASP A 87 6.59 -24.62 4.87
N LEU A 88 7.54 -23.89 5.45
CA LEU A 88 7.28 -23.04 6.61
C LEU A 88 6.27 -21.95 6.29
N VAL A 89 6.45 -21.25 5.16
CA VAL A 89 5.55 -20.16 4.73
C VAL A 89 4.17 -20.73 4.36
N VAL A 90 4.10 -21.79 3.56
CA VAL A 90 2.82 -22.41 3.18
C VAL A 90 2.04 -22.85 4.42
N THR A 91 2.70 -23.60 5.33
CA THR A 91 2.08 -24.06 6.59
C THR A 91 1.60 -22.89 7.45
N TYR A 92 2.34 -21.78 7.47
CA TYR A 92 1.95 -20.57 8.20
C TYR A 92 0.66 -19.98 7.66
N PHE A 93 0.52 -19.81 6.35
CA PHE A 93 -0.68 -19.25 5.74
C PHE A 93 -1.86 -20.23 5.76
N ASP A 94 -1.61 -21.52 5.70
CA ASP A 94 -2.67 -22.54 5.91
C ASP A 94 -3.20 -22.49 7.35
N ALA A 95 -2.33 -22.22 8.35
CA ALA A 95 -2.74 -21.99 9.74
C ALA A 95 -3.59 -20.72 9.89
N ILE A 96 -3.25 -19.61 9.22
CA ILE A 96 -4.08 -18.39 9.19
C ILE A 96 -5.49 -18.70 8.66
N ALA A 97 -5.59 -19.44 7.57
CA ALA A 97 -6.88 -19.85 7.03
C ALA A 97 -7.67 -20.77 7.99
N ALA A 98 -6.98 -21.66 8.72
CA ALA A 98 -7.60 -22.51 9.73
C ALA A 98 -8.10 -21.69 10.93
N ILE A 99 -7.30 -20.75 11.42
CA ILE A 99 -7.67 -19.79 12.49
C ILE A 99 -8.97 -19.08 12.11
N GLY A 100 -9.04 -18.48 10.92
CA GLY A 100 -10.25 -17.77 10.48
C GLY A 100 -11.50 -18.67 10.39
N ARG A 101 -11.33 -19.95 10.02
CA ARG A 101 -12.46 -20.91 10.02
C ARG A 101 -12.93 -21.26 11.43
N LEU A 102 -11.99 -21.45 12.38
CA LEU A 102 -12.32 -21.75 13.77
C LEU A 102 -13.04 -20.56 14.43
N GLU A 103 -12.54 -19.34 14.22
CA GLU A 103 -13.18 -18.11 14.70
C GLU A 103 -14.64 -18.02 14.20
N ALA A 104 -14.88 -18.23 12.90
CA ALA A 104 -16.21 -18.21 12.33
C ALA A 104 -17.12 -19.37 12.85
N GLN A 105 -16.54 -20.51 13.23
CA GLN A 105 -17.31 -21.61 13.85
C GLN A 105 -17.69 -21.26 15.29
N ILE A 106 -16.76 -20.70 16.06
CA ILE A 106 -17.00 -20.24 17.44
C ILE A 106 -18.09 -19.16 17.43
N GLU A 107 -17.96 -18.14 16.56
CA GLU A 107 -18.98 -17.09 16.41
C GLU A 107 -20.38 -17.66 16.12
N ARG A 108 -20.49 -18.68 15.25
CA ARG A 108 -21.77 -19.35 14.96
C ARG A 108 -22.35 -20.06 16.17
N ILE A 109 -21.50 -20.72 17.00
CA ILE A 109 -21.96 -21.38 18.23
C ILE A 109 -22.56 -20.34 19.19
N TYR A 110 -21.91 -19.21 19.38
CA TYR A 110 -22.39 -18.13 20.24
C TYR A 110 -23.62 -17.40 19.67
N ALA A 111 -23.77 -17.39 18.35
CA ALA A 111 -24.92 -16.78 17.68
C ALA A 111 -26.17 -17.70 17.61
N ASP A 112 -26.05 -18.99 17.91
CA ASP A 112 -27.16 -19.94 17.84
C ASP A 112 -28.05 -19.81 19.10
N PRO A 113 -29.31 -19.29 18.98
CA PRO A 113 -30.21 -19.14 20.11
C PRO A 113 -30.67 -20.46 20.72
N LYS A 114 -30.44 -21.61 20.06
CA LYS A 114 -30.76 -22.95 20.54
C LYS A 114 -29.64 -23.56 21.38
N GLN A 115 -28.47 -22.96 21.40
CA GLN A 115 -27.33 -23.47 22.15
C GLN A 115 -27.48 -23.10 23.63
N ALA A 116 -27.67 -24.11 24.47
CA ALA A 116 -27.88 -23.90 25.90
C ALA A 116 -26.62 -23.48 26.66
N ASP A 117 -25.44 -23.99 26.23
CA ASP A 117 -24.13 -23.66 26.78
C ASP A 117 -23.11 -23.43 25.62
N PRO A 118 -23.07 -22.20 25.07
CA PRO A 118 -22.12 -21.88 24.00
C PRO A 118 -20.66 -22.04 24.43
N GLY A 119 -20.34 -21.76 25.71
CA GLY A 119 -19.00 -21.85 26.23
C GLY A 119 -18.47 -23.28 26.21
N ALA A 120 -19.24 -24.22 26.76
CA ALA A 120 -18.89 -25.64 26.74
C ALA A 120 -18.79 -26.19 25.31
N ALA A 121 -19.70 -25.79 24.43
CA ALA A 121 -19.70 -26.24 23.03
C ALA A 121 -18.51 -25.67 22.24
N ALA A 122 -18.08 -24.44 22.50
CA ALA A 122 -16.95 -23.81 21.84
C ALA A 122 -15.57 -24.18 22.42
N ALA A 123 -15.51 -24.69 23.65
CA ALA A 123 -14.26 -24.95 24.38
C ALA A 123 -13.22 -25.79 23.60
N PRO A 124 -13.56 -26.90 22.90
CA PRO A 124 -12.58 -27.65 22.13
C PRO A 124 -12.06 -26.87 20.91
N LEU A 125 -12.91 -26.04 20.26
CA LEU A 125 -12.49 -25.18 19.15
C LEU A 125 -11.60 -24.04 19.64
N GLN A 126 -11.89 -23.49 20.81
CA GLN A 126 -11.07 -22.47 21.45
C GLN A 126 -9.67 -23.00 21.79
N ALA A 127 -9.57 -24.22 22.34
CA ALA A 127 -8.29 -24.84 22.65
C ALA A 127 -7.44 -25.06 21.39
N GLU A 128 -8.04 -25.48 20.28
CA GLU A 128 -7.36 -25.65 19.00
C GLU A 128 -6.95 -24.28 18.40
N LEU A 129 -7.80 -23.27 18.50
CA LEU A 129 -7.50 -21.90 18.08
C LEU A 129 -6.29 -21.35 18.83
N ASP A 130 -6.25 -21.52 20.15
CA ASP A 130 -5.14 -21.05 20.99
C ASP A 130 -3.83 -21.78 20.66
N ARG A 131 -3.89 -23.10 20.37
CA ARG A 131 -2.76 -23.87 19.90
C ARG A 131 -2.21 -23.33 18.57
N LEU A 132 -3.06 -23.12 17.57
CA LEU A 132 -2.66 -22.60 16.27
C LEU A 132 -2.08 -21.20 16.36
N ARG A 133 -2.68 -20.30 17.15
CA ARG A 133 -2.15 -18.96 17.38
C ARG A 133 -0.78 -18.98 18.06
N GLY A 134 -0.58 -19.91 19.02
CA GLY A 134 0.73 -20.12 19.64
C GLY A 134 1.80 -20.62 18.66
N GLU A 135 1.46 -21.49 17.72
CA GLU A 135 2.37 -21.93 16.67
C GLU A 135 2.68 -20.83 15.65
N GLN A 136 1.66 -20.08 15.26
CA GLN A 136 1.77 -18.91 14.38
C GLN A 136 2.75 -17.90 14.96
N ALA A 137 2.58 -17.50 16.22
CA ALA A 137 3.45 -16.54 16.89
C ALA A 137 4.92 -16.97 16.91
N ARG A 138 5.19 -18.29 17.11
CA ARG A 138 6.56 -18.82 17.09
C ARG A 138 7.21 -18.80 15.70
N ARG A 139 6.42 -18.99 14.63
CA ARG A 139 6.92 -19.05 13.24
C ARG A 139 7.04 -17.69 12.59
N ARG A 140 6.28 -16.70 13.08
CA ARG A 140 6.17 -15.35 12.51
C ARG A 140 7.51 -14.70 12.15
N PRO A 141 8.52 -14.58 13.02
CA PRO A 141 9.76 -13.90 12.69
C PRO A 141 10.53 -14.54 11.52
N ALA A 142 10.50 -15.87 11.43
CA ALA A 142 11.14 -16.59 10.33
C ALA A 142 10.40 -16.36 9.01
N VAL A 143 9.06 -16.34 9.01
CA VAL A 143 8.24 -16.06 7.82
C VAL A 143 8.47 -14.63 7.34
N GLU A 144 8.48 -13.65 8.23
CA GLU A 144 8.77 -12.24 7.90
C GLU A 144 10.13 -12.09 7.22
N GLN A 145 11.18 -12.75 7.74
CA GLN A 145 12.50 -12.73 7.12
C GLN A 145 12.53 -13.40 5.74
N ILE A 146 11.85 -14.56 5.58
CA ILE A 146 11.79 -15.27 4.30
C ILE A 146 11.11 -14.41 3.25
N LEU A 147 9.93 -13.88 3.54
CA LEU A 147 9.16 -13.05 2.60
C LEU A 147 9.91 -11.75 2.25
N SER A 148 10.52 -11.07 3.23
CA SER A 148 11.35 -9.88 2.97
C SER A 148 12.48 -10.16 1.99
N ARG A 149 13.16 -11.32 2.09
CA ARG A 149 14.22 -11.73 1.16
C ARG A 149 13.71 -12.08 -0.21
N GLN A 150 12.57 -12.77 -0.29
CA GLN A 150 11.96 -13.15 -1.57
C GLN A 150 11.52 -11.91 -2.35
N VAL A 151 10.87 -10.94 -1.69
CA VAL A 151 10.51 -9.65 -2.29
C VAL A 151 11.77 -8.89 -2.71
N THR A 152 12.81 -8.82 -1.84
CA THR A 152 14.11 -8.20 -2.18
C THR A 152 14.72 -8.84 -3.43
N THR A 153 14.65 -10.17 -3.55
CA THR A 153 15.21 -10.88 -4.71
C THR A 153 14.50 -10.45 -6.00
N ILE A 154 13.19 -10.42 -6.00
CA ILE A 154 12.42 -10.02 -7.20
C ILE A 154 12.63 -8.53 -7.52
N LEU A 155 12.62 -7.64 -6.53
CA LEU A 155 12.91 -6.22 -6.73
C LEU A 155 14.30 -6.01 -7.37
N ALA A 156 15.31 -6.78 -6.94
CA ALA A 156 16.64 -6.70 -7.51
C ALA A 156 16.68 -7.22 -8.97
N GLU A 157 16.00 -8.32 -9.27
CA GLU A 157 15.87 -8.87 -10.62
C GLU A 157 15.12 -7.93 -11.57
N GLU A 158 14.11 -7.20 -11.05
CA GLU A 158 13.42 -6.14 -11.77
C GLU A 158 14.27 -4.88 -12.00
N GLY A 159 15.49 -4.82 -11.46
CA GLY A 159 16.38 -3.66 -11.57
C GLY A 159 16.01 -2.50 -10.65
N LEU A 160 15.17 -2.72 -9.64
CA LEU A 160 14.81 -1.71 -8.63
C LEU A 160 15.90 -1.62 -7.56
N THR A 161 17.14 -1.31 -8.02
CA THR A 161 18.32 -1.21 -7.18
C THR A 161 18.94 0.19 -7.23
N THR A 162 19.62 0.57 -6.14
CA THR A 162 20.45 1.75 -6.04
C THR A 162 21.85 1.30 -5.64
N LEU A 163 22.87 1.61 -6.45
CA LEU A 163 24.24 1.13 -6.26
C LEU A 163 24.34 -0.41 -6.12
N GLY A 164 23.51 -1.15 -6.84
CA GLY A 164 23.49 -2.62 -6.83
C GLY A 164 22.76 -3.26 -5.65
N LEU A 165 22.13 -2.48 -4.78
CA LEU A 165 21.35 -2.95 -3.65
C LEU A 165 19.89 -2.47 -3.74
N VAL A 166 18.94 -3.28 -3.29
CA VAL A 166 17.57 -2.82 -3.06
C VAL A 166 17.60 -1.85 -1.89
N TRP A 167 17.25 -0.60 -2.17
CA TRP A 167 17.26 0.45 -1.15
C TRP A 167 16.01 1.34 -1.28
N PRO A 168 15.29 1.63 -0.19
CA PRO A 168 15.49 1.11 1.18
C PRO A 168 15.41 -0.41 1.27
N PRO A 169 16.05 -1.05 2.29
CA PRO A 169 15.91 -2.50 2.48
C PRO A 169 14.44 -2.88 2.69
N VAL A 170 14.02 -4.03 2.17
CA VAL A 170 12.67 -4.56 2.47
C VAL A 170 12.66 -5.06 3.91
N SER A 171 11.81 -4.47 4.74
CA SER A 171 11.56 -4.90 6.10
C SER A 171 10.08 -4.70 6.43
N PHE A 172 9.44 -5.73 6.98
CA PHE A 172 8.07 -5.66 7.43
C PHE A 172 7.85 -6.51 8.68
N GLN A 173 6.79 -6.21 9.41
CA GLN A 173 6.32 -7.01 10.54
C GLN A 173 4.80 -7.20 10.41
N PHE A 174 4.34 -8.39 10.78
CA PHE A 174 2.91 -8.60 10.99
C PHE A 174 2.47 -7.86 12.24
N ALA A 175 1.56 -6.92 12.06
CA ALA A 175 1.03 -6.07 13.12
C ALA A 175 -0.41 -5.66 12.78
N GLU A 176 -1.13 -5.19 13.79
CA GLU A 176 -2.38 -4.49 13.58
C GLU A 176 -2.08 -3.12 12.99
N SER A 177 -2.46 -2.92 11.73
CA SER A 177 -2.31 -1.63 11.06
C SER A 177 -3.24 -0.59 11.68
N PRO A 178 -2.83 0.69 11.74
CA PRO A 178 -3.67 1.75 12.29
C PRO A 178 -4.99 1.88 11.52
N ASN A 179 -6.04 2.30 12.22
CA ASN A 179 -7.23 2.79 11.57
C ASN A 179 -6.96 4.16 10.95
N TYR A 180 -7.70 4.51 9.92
CA TYR A 180 -7.56 5.78 9.23
C TYR A 180 -8.89 6.53 9.24
N LEU A 181 -8.95 7.69 9.88
CA LEU A 181 -10.07 8.61 9.82
C LEU A 181 -9.94 9.43 8.53
N ILE A 182 -10.92 9.27 7.65
CA ILE A 182 -11.04 9.99 6.39
C ILE A 182 -12.11 11.07 6.57
N VAL A 183 -11.77 12.31 6.24
CA VAL A 183 -12.70 13.45 6.20
C VAL A 183 -12.85 13.90 4.76
N SER A 184 -14.09 13.95 4.28
CA SER A 184 -14.44 14.37 2.92
C SER A 184 -15.50 15.46 2.95
N PRO A 185 -15.42 16.50 2.09
CA PRO A 185 -16.52 17.43 1.93
C PRO A 185 -17.79 16.72 1.48
N ARG A 186 -18.97 17.17 1.93
CA ARG A 186 -20.25 16.59 1.51
C ARG A 186 -20.59 16.84 0.03
N HIS A 187 -20.16 18.00 -0.51
CA HIS A 187 -20.49 18.42 -1.87
C HIS A 187 -19.60 17.81 -2.97
N ARG A 188 -18.55 17.08 -2.60
CA ARG A 188 -17.63 16.41 -3.53
C ARG A 188 -16.92 15.24 -2.86
N ILE A 189 -16.46 14.29 -3.63
CA ILE A 189 -15.69 13.14 -3.13
C ILE A 189 -14.20 13.47 -3.21
N ALA A 190 -13.58 13.77 -2.07
CA ALA A 190 -12.15 14.06 -1.95
C ALA A 190 -11.67 13.82 -0.52
N VAL A 191 -10.44 13.35 -0.33
CA VAL A 191 -9.82 13.34 0.99
C VAL A 191 -9.34 14.76 1.30
N GLU A 192 -10.02 15.41 2.24
CA GLU A 192 -9.63 16.73 2.73
C GLU A 192 -8.65 16.64 3.90
N LYS A 193 -8.91 15.70 4.80
CA LYS A 193 -8.01 15.37 5.91
C LYS A 193 -7.99 13.85 6.14
N GLY A 194 -6.85 13.34 6.56
CA GLY A 194 -6.69 11.96 6.98
C GLY A 194 -5.85 11.88 8.24
N ILE A 195 -6.26 11.07 9.21
CA ILE A 195 -5.57 10.91 10.49
C ILE A 195 -5.50 9.44 10.86
N TYR A 196 -4.32 8.97 11.24
CA TYR A 196 -4.14 7.61 11.73
C TYR A 196 -4.54 7.50 13.20
N LEU A 197 -5.33 6.49 13.51
CA LEU A 197 -5.90 6.21 14.82
C LEU A 197 -5.41 4.85 15.33
N ASP A 198 -5.58 4.64 16.62
CA ASP A 198 -5.27 3.38 17.29
C ASP A 198 -5.94 2.19 16.57
N PRO A 199 -5.20 1.10 16.28
CA PRO A 199 -5.74 -0.07 15.59
C PRO A 199 -6.79 -0.82 16.41
N THR A 200 -6.82 -0.67 17.73
CA THR A 200 -7.68 -1.42 18.66
C THR A 200 -9.04 -0.76 18.92
N LEU A 201 -9.39 0.30 18.17
CA LEU A 201 -10.66 1.00 18.37
C LEU A 201 -11.86 0.07 18.18
N SER A 202 -12.79 0.10 19.16
CA SER A 202 -14.07 -0.56 18.98
C SER A 202 -14.92 0.14 17.90
N VAL A 203 -15.80 -0.60 17.23
CA VAL A 203 -16.74 -0.05 16.25
C VAL A 203 -17.57 1.10 16.84
N ALA A 204 -18.03 0.97 18.09
CA ALA A 204 -18.78 2.02 18.77
C ALA A 204 -17.95 3.32 18.92
N ARG A 205 -16.63 3.21 19.19
CA ARG A 205 -15.74 4.37 19.29
C ARG A 205 -15.48 5.00 17.92
N MET A 206 -15.26 4.18 16.88
CA MET A 206 -15.14 4.66 15.50
C MET A 206 -16.35 5.49 15.09
N GLU A 207 -17.57 4.97 15.32
CA GLU A 207 -18.81 5.70 15.03
C GLU A 207 -18.99 6.96 15.87
N GLN A 208 -18.53 6.97 17.11
CA GLN A 208 -18.56 8.18 17.95
C GLN A 208 -17.65 9.26 17.36
N ILE A 209 -16.43 8.92 16.97
CA ILE A 209 -15.48 9.85 16.32
C ILE A 209 -16.11 10.43 15.04
N GLU A 210 -16.62 9.57 14.17
CA GLU A 210 -17.25 9.97 12.91
C GLU A 210 -18.40 10.96 13.14
N ARG A 211 -19.34 10.64 14.03
CA ARG A 211 -20.47 11.53 14.35
C ARG A 211 -20.03 12.88 14.91
N GLN A 212 -19.00 12.90 15.77
CA GLN A 212 -18.48 14.16 16.33
C GLN A 212 -17.83 15.03 15.23
N VAL A 213 -17.08 14.43 14.34
CA VAL A 213 -16.45 15.13 13.20
C VAL A 213 -17.51 15.64 12.23
N GLU A 214 -18.49 14.82 11.88
CA GLU A 214 -19.59 15.20 10.98
C GLU A 214 -20.41 16.37 11.56
N ALA A 215 -20.79 16.30 12.83
CA ALA A 215 -21.55 17.34 13.50
C ALA A 215 -20.76 18.64 13.69
N GLY A 216 -19.46 18.56 13.99
CA GLY A 216 -18.61 19.73 14.25
C GLY A 216 -18.19 20.49 13.00
N LEU A 217 -18.08 19.80 11.86
CA LEU A 217 -17.52 20.35 10.62
C LEU A 217 -18.50 20.37 9.44
N GLY A 218 -19.62 19.66 9.50
CA GLY A 218 -20.56 19.56 8.37
C GLY A 218 -19.97 18.80 7.17
N VAL A 219 -19.19 17.76 7.43
CA VAL A 219 -18.47 16.92 6.45
C VAL A 219 -19.01 15.50 6.46
N SER A 220 -18.48 14.66 5.58
CA SER A 220 -18.61 13.20 5.62
C SER A 220 -17.35 12.62 6.25
N ALA A 221 -17.50 11.70 7.20
CA ALA A 221 -16.39 11.06 7.89
C ALA A 221 -16.53 9.53 7.88
N LEU A 222 -15.37 8.85 7.84
CA LEU A 222 -15.28 7.39 7.95
C LEU A 222 -13.98 7.02 8.66
N VAL A 223 -14.05 6.10 9.59
CA VAL A 223 -12.88 5.40 10.15
C VAL A 223 -12.82 4.03 9.53
N GLU A 224 -11.73 3.73 8.83
CA GLU A 224 -11.52 2.46 8.12
C GLU A 224 -10.18 1.85 8.52
N GLY A 225 -10.12 0.52 8.63
CA GLY A 225 -8.87 -0.20 8.86
C GLY A 225 -7.98 -0.17 7.62
N THR A 226 -6.68 0.01 7.80
CA THR A 226 -5.71 -0.10 6.71
C THR A 226 -5.17 -1.53 6.61
N GLY A 227 -4.87 -1.99 5.40
CA GLY A 227 -4.28 -3.32 5.17
C GLY A 227 -2.79 -3.38 5.45
N GLY A 228 -2.11 -2.27 5.23
CA GLY A 228 -0.71 -2.02 5.52
C GLY A 228 -0.49 -0.58 5.96
N PHE A 229 0.70 -0.30 6.45
CA PHE A 229 1.12 1.05 6.79
C PHE A 229 2.62 1.20 6.56
N SER A 230 2.97 2.19 5.76
CA SER A 230 4.35 2.46 5.33
C SER A 230 5.16 3.12 6.44
N SER A 231 5.53 2.32 7.44
CA SER A 231 6.51 2.62 8.48
C SER A 231 7.82 1.87 8.22
N TYR A 232 8.78 1.91 9.14
CA TYR A 232 9.96 1.08 9.02
C TYR A 232 10.29 0.40 10.36
N PRO A 233 10.14 -0.95 10.45
CA PRO A 233 9.59 -1.87 9.45
C PRO A 233 8.15 -1.54 9.05
N THR A 234 7.73 -1.96 7.87
CA THR A 234 6.35 -1.81 7.39
C THR A 234 5.39 -2.67 8.21
N MET A 235 4.24 -2.12 8.62
CA MET A 235 3.17 -2.92 9.23
C MET A 235 2.32 -3.58 8.16
N ILE A 236 2.01 -4.86 8.34
CA ILE A 236 1.09 -5.59 7.46
C ILE A 236 0.17 -6.45 8.30
N VAL A 237 -1.14 -6.43 7.98
CA VAL A 237 -2.11 -7.26 8.69
C VAL A 237 -1.89 -8.74 8.39
N GLU A 238 -2.01 -9.57 9.43
CA GLU A 238 -1.66 -10.99 9.37
C GLU A 238 -2.78 -11.89 8.83
N TYR A 239 -4.04 -11.44 8.83
CA TYR A 239 -5.19 -12.27 8.50
C TYR A 239 -5.46 -12.45 7.00
N ALA A 240 -4.64 -11.86 6.13
CA ALA A 240 -4.78 -11.96 4.68
C ALA A 240 -4.04 -13.16 4.09
N GLY A 241 -4.38 -13.52 2.85
CA GLY A 241 -3.72 -14.61 2.12
C GLY A 241 -2.30 -14.25 1.67
N LEU A 242 -1.50 -15.29 1.36
CA LEU A 242 -0.09 -15.16 1.00
C LEU A 242 0.17 -14.16 -0.13
N GLU A 243 -0.54 -14.28 -1.26
CA GLU A 243 -0.36 -13.41 -2.43
C GLU A 243 -0.59 -11.93 -2.08
N TRP A 244 -1.65 -11.67 -1.33
CA TRP A 244 -1.96 -10.31 -0.90
C TRP A 244 -0.89 -9.74 0.03
N VAL A 245 -0.43 -10.52 1.00
CA VAL A 245 0.64 -10.10 1.92
C VAL A 245 1.89 -9.74 1.14
N ILE A 246 2.30 -10.58 0.18
CA ILE A 246 3.49 -10.31 -0.64
C ILE A 246 3.31 -9.06 -1.49
N SER A 247 2.16 -8.89 -2.14
CA SER A 247 1.84 -7.69 -2.92
C SER A 247 1.83 -6.44 -2.05
N THR A 248 1.31 -6.54 -0.82
CA THR A 248 1.28 -5.43 0.14
C THR A 248 2.70 -5.08 0.63
N ILE A 249 3.57 -6.07 0.89
CA ILE A 249 4.99 -5.81 1.23
C ILE A 249 5.65 -4.96 0.13
N ALA A 250 5.46 -5.33 -1.12
CA ALA A 250 6.04 -4.60 -2.24
C ALA A 250 5.38 -3.23 -2.45
N HIS A 251 4.06 -3.12 -2.25
CA HIS A 251 3.31 -1.86 -2.30
C HIS A 251 3.84 -0.84 -1.28
N GLU A 252 3.91 -1.23 -0.03
CA GLU A 252 4.40 -0.36 1.06
C GLU A 252 5.90 -0.04 0.91
N TRP A 253 6.69 -0.99 0.38
CA TRP A 253 8.07 -0.72 0.03
C TRP A 253 8.19 0.40 -1.03
N VAL A 254 7.27 0.46 -1.99
CA VAL A 254 7.24 1.55 -2.98
C VAL A 254 7.03 2.90 -2.33
N HIS A 255 6.13 3.02 -1.34
CA HIS A 255 5.97 4.26 -0.60
C HIS A 255 7.25 4.67 0.12
N THR A 256 7.93 3.72 0.78
CA THR A 256 9.22 3.95 1.43
C THR A 256 10.29 4.36 0.40
N TYR A 257 10.31 3.75 -0.79
CA TYR A 257 11.20 4.13 -1.88
C TYR A 257 10.89 5.53 -2.41
N LEU A 258 9.62 5.86 -2.62
CA LEU A 258 9.16 7.15 -3.12
C LEU A 258 9.33 8.28 -2.09
N ALA A 259 9.41 7.98 -0.80
CA ALA A 259 9.71 8.95 0.25
C ALA A 259 11.02 9.73 0.00
N PHE A 260 11.93 9.17 -0.78
CA PHE A 260 13.19 9.81 -1.20
C PHE A 260 13.13 10.38 -2.64
N ARG A 261 11.94 10.57 -3.20
CA ARG A 261 11.73 10.96 -4.60
C ARG A 261 10.66 12.06 -4.71
N PRO A 262 10.68 12.86 -5.79
CA PRO A 262 9.70 13.93 -6.00
C PRO A 262 8.25 13.49 -5.86
N LEU A 263 7.86 12.33 -6.42
CA LEU A 263 6.47 11.84 -6.34
C LEU A 263 6.04 11.59 -4.88
N GLY A 264 6.91 11.10 -4.02
CA GLY A 264 6.60 10.91 -2.60
C GLY A 264 6.50 12.23 -1.85
N TRP A 265 7.37 13.20 -2.14
CA TRP A 265 7.34 14.52 -1.52
C TRP A 265 6.04 15.30 -1.83
N ARG A 266 5.41 14.98 -2.97
CA ARG A 266 4.19 15.62 -3.45
C ARG A 266 2.90 14.85 -3.12
N TYR A 267 3.00 13.81 -2.29
CA TYR A 267 1.87 12.95 -1.93
C TYR A 267 0.65 13.73 -1.43
N TYR A 268 0.88 14.77 -0.63
CA TYR A 268 -0.18 15.57 -0.02
C TYR A 268 -0.57 16.83 -0.80
N ASP A 269 0.10 17.14 -1.91
CA ASP A 269 -0.14 18.39 -2.67
C ASP A 269 -1.53 18.39 -3.33
N SER A 270 -2.03 17.24 -3.75
CA SER A 270 -3.36 17.12 -4.35
C SER A 270 -3.89 15.69 -4.31
N GLY A 271 -5.22 15.53 -4.48
CA GLY A 271 -5.82 14.20 -4.64
C GLY A 271 -5.26 13.44 -5.83
N ALA A 272 -4.96 14.12 -6.94
CA ALA A 272 -4.37 13.52 -8.13
C ALA A 272 -2.96 12.97 -7.86
N MET A 273 -2.10 13.71 -7.15
CA MET A 273 -0.76 13.25 -6.79
C MET A 273 -0.81 12.04 -5.86
N ARG A 274 -1.72 12.05 -4.88
CA ARG A 274 -1.97 10.87 -4.05
C ARG A 274 -2.42 9.67 -4.88
N THR A 275 -3.40 9.86 -5.78
CA THR A 275 -3.90 8.79 -6.66
C THR A 275 -2.79 8.23 -7.54
N ILE A 276 -1.89 9.07 -8.07
CA ILE A 276 -0.72 8.61 -8.84
C ILE A 276 0.18 7.75 -7.95
N ASN A 277 0.53 8.21 -6.76
CA ASN A 277 1.42 7.52 -5.84
C ASN A 277 0.86 6.14 -5.44
N GLU A 278 -0.40 6.09 -4.97
CA GLU A 278 -1.09 4.85 -4.59
C GLU A 278 -1.22 3.87 -5.77
N THR A 279 -1.52 4.39 -6.96
CA THR A 279 -1.67 3.54 -8.14
C THR A 279 -0.33 2.98 -8.60
N VAL A 280 0.75 3.75 -8.53
CA VAL A 280 2.12 3.27 -8.80
C VAL A 280 2.50 2.18 -7.82
N ALA A 281 2.25 2.39 -6.52
CA ALA A 281 2.52 1.38 -5.49
C ALA A 281 1.73 0.09 -5.74
N SER A 282 0.45 0.21 -6.13
CA SER A 282 -0.40 -0.94 -6.46
C SER A 282 0.09 -1.70 -7.70
N ILE A 283 0.46 -1.00 -8.78
CA ILE A 283 0.98 -1.65 -10.00
C ILE A 283 2.27 -2.42 -9.71
N VAL A 284 3.20 -1.82 -8.96
CA VAL A 284 4.47 -2.48 -8.59
C VAL A 284 4.22 -3.62 -7.62
N GLY A 285 3.37 -3.41 -6.61
CA GLY A 285 2.98 -4.42 -5.64
C GLY A 285 2.41 -5.67 -6.28
N ASP A 286 1.44 -5.50 -7.20
CA ASP A 286 0.81 -6.60 -7.92
C ASP A 286 1.83 -7.36 -8.81
N GLU A 287 2.70 -6.64 -9.53
CA GLU A 287 3.65 -7.26 -10.44
C GLU A 287 4.75 -8.00 -9.71
N VAL A 288 5.32 -7.40 -8.65
CA VAL A 288 6.32 -8.04 -7.79
C VAL A 288 5.70 -9.20 -7.02
N GLY A 289 4.52 -9.00 -6.43
CA GLY A 289 3.80 -10.03 -5.69
C GLY A 289 3.54 -11.27 -6.52
N ARG A 290 3.00 -11.09 -7.73
CA ARG A 290 2.77 -12.19 -8.68
C ARG A 290 4.07 -12.94 -9.00
N ARG A 291 5.19 -12.24 -9.28
CA ARG A 291 6.47 -12.88 -9.59
C ARG A 291 7.06 -13.66 -8.41
N VAL A 292 6.89 -13.14 -7.18
CA VAL A 292 7.30 -13.88 -5.97
C VAL A 292 6.49 -15.17 -5.85
N VAL A 293 5.16 -15.09 -6.04
CA VAL A 293 4.30 -16.28 -5.96
C VAL A 293 4.66 -17.29 -7.08
N GLU A 294 4.76 -16.84 -8.33
CA GLU A 294 5.14 -17.71 -9.46
C GLU A 294 6.48 -18.43 -9.24
N ARG A 295 7.45 -17.77 -8.60
CA ARG A 295 8.78 -18.33 -8.39
C ARG A 295 8.89 -19.22 -7.18
N PHE A 296 8.31 -18.80 -6.04
CA PHE A 296 8.53 -19.46 -4.76
C PHE A 296 7.34 -20.31 -4.29
N TYR A 297 6.15 -20.08 -4.86
CA TYR A 297 4.88 -20.74 -4.49
C TYR A 297 4.01 -21.03 -5.71
N PRO A 298 4.54 -21.72 -6.74
CA PRO A 298 3.84 -21.90 -8.01
C PRO A 298 2.49 -22.61 -7.88
N GLU A 299 2.33 -23.47 -6.86
CA GLU A 299 1.07 -24.17 -6.55
C GLU A 299 -0.01 -23.25 -5.93
N LYS A 300 0.38 -22.08 -5.43
CA LYS A 300 -0.52 -21.05 -4.91
C LYS A 300 -0.83 -19.96 -5.95
N ALA A 301 -0.21 -20.03 -7.14
CA ALA A 301 -0.45 -19.08 -8.22
C ALA A 301 -1.89 -19.23 -8.73
N ALA A 302 -2.81 -18.43 -8.20
CA ALA A 302 -4.18 -18.29 -8.68
C ALA A 302 -4.29 -17.01 -9.53
N PRO A 303 -5.25 -16.92 -10.48
CA PRO A 303 -5.50 -15.67 -11.14
C PRO A 303 -5.80 -14.58 -10.09
N ALA A 304 -5.02 -13.50 -10.16
CA ALA A 304 -5.04 -12.42 -9.17
C ALA A 304 -6.45 -11.84 -9.01
N SER A 305 -7.11 -12.21 -7.94
CA SER A 305 -8.27 -11.48 -7.45
C SER A 305 -7.79 -10.59 -6.31
N TRP A 306 -7.90 -9.27 -6.47
CA TRP A 306 -7.59 -8.30 -5.43
C TRP A 306 -8.32 -8.69 -4.14
N PRO A 307 -7.63 -8.90 -3.00
CA PRO A 307 -8.30 -9.29 -1.77
C PRO A 307 -9.18 -8.14 -1.29
N GLN A 308 -10.45 -8.45 -1.15
CA GLN A 308 -11.40 -7.55 -0.52
C GLN A 308 -11.07 -7.43 0.98
N PRO A 309 -11.15 -6.24 1.59
CA PRO A 309 -11.14 -6.11 3.05
C PRO A 309 -12.10 -7.11 3.69
N ARG A 310 -11.85 -7.52 4.94
CA ARG A 310 -12.66 -8.54 5.64
C ARG A 310 -14.17 -8.18 5.63
N SER A 311 -14.48 -6.87 5.69
CA SER A 311 -15.82 -6.30 5.54
C SER A 311 -16.44 -6.46 4.14
N LEU A 312 -15.62 -6.77 3.12
CA LEU A 312 -16.03 -6.88 1.72
C LEU A 312 -15.96 -8.32 1.17
N ARG A 313 -15.69 -9.32 2.02
CA ARG A 313 -15.75 -10.72 1.58
C ARG A 313 -17.20 -11.10 1.37
N PRO A 314 -17.55 -11.64 0.17
CA PRO A 314 -18.89 -12.16 -0.05
C PRO A 314 -19.20 -13.24 0.99
N ASP A 315 -20.41 -13.24 1.51
CA ASP A 315 -20.95 -14.42 2.17
C ASP A 315 -20.86 -15.58 1.16
N PRO A 316 -20.36 -16.78 1.54
CA PRO A 316 -20.37 -17.96 0.68
C PRO A 316 -21.75 -18.31 0.10
N ALA A 317 -22.84 -17.76 0.68
CA ALA A 317 -24.21 -17.88 0.19
C ALA A 317 -24.60 -16.80 -0.84
N ALA A 318 -23.71 -15.83 -1.18
CA ALA A 318 -24.00 -14.76 -2.14
C ALA A 318 -24.25 -15.31 -3.55
N LYS A 319 -25.24 -14.75 -4.24
CA LYS A 319 -25.62 -15.18 -5.59
C LYS A 319 -24.47 -14.96 -6.59
N PRO A 320 -24.17 -15.94 -7.48
CA PRO A 320 -23.00 -15.91 -8.38
C PRO A 320 -23.00 -14.80 -9.44
N GLU A 321 -24.12 -14.15 -9.70
CA GLU A 321 -24.26 -13.13 -10.76
C GLU A 321 -23.99 -11.69 -10.32
N PHE A 322 -23.82 -11.43 -9.01
CA PHE A 322 -23.61 -10.09 -8.50
C PHE A 322 -22.13 -9.67 -8.61
N SER A 323 -21.87 -8.57 -9.30
CA SER A 323 -20.52 -7.99 -9.39
C SER A 323 -20.39 -6.76 -8.51
N PHE A 324 -19.76 -6.92 -7.34
CA PHE A 324 -19.45 -5.82 -6.42
C PHE A 324 -18.75 -4.65 -7.12
N GLY A 325 -17.79 -4.95 -8.02
CA GLY A 325 -17.03 -3.92 -8.74
C GLY A 325 -17.89 -3.08 -9.66
N VAL A 326 -18.78 -3.71 -10.44
CA VAL A 326 -19.71 -3.01 -11.33
C VAL A 326 -20.68 -2.16 -10.50
N PHE A 327 -21.25 -2.75 -9.45
CA PHE A 327 -22.19 -2.09 -8.56
C PHE A 327 -21.61 -0.82 -7.91
N MET A 328 -20.39 -0.90 -7.37
CA MET A 328 -19.72 0.22 -6.71
C MET A 328 -19.35 1.33 -7.71
N ARG A 329 -18.92 0.94 -8.91
CA ARG A 329 -18.62 1.90 -9.98
C ARG A 329 -19.86 2.67 -10.44
N GLU A 330 -20.97 1.99 -10.66
CA GLU A 330 -22.25 2.63 -11.02
C GLU A 330 -22.73 3.56 -9.91
N THR A 331 -22.65 3.11 -8.66
CA THR A 331 -22.99 3.93 -7.49
C THR A 331 -22.15 5.19 -7.46
N ARG A 332 -20.83 5.08 -7.59
CA ARG A 332 -19.92 6.21 -7.60
C ARG A 332 -20.24 7.21 -8.73
N LEU A 333 -20.41 6.76 -9.96
CA LEU A 333 -20.72 7.62 -11.10
C LEU A 333 -22.06 8.36 -10.92
N THR A 334 -23.04 7.73 -10.31
CA THR A 334 -24.33 8.34 -10.01
C THR A 334 -24.21 9.39 -8.92
N VAL A 335 -23.48 9.11 -7.86
CA VAL A 335 -23.19 10.03 -6.76
C VAL A 335 -22.42 11.26 -7.29
N ASP A 336 -21.40 11.09 -8.11
CA ASP A 336 -20.64 12.19 -8.70
C ASP A 336 -21.55 13.14 -9.50
N LYS A 337 -22.52 12.60 -10.28
CA LYS A 337 -23.50 13.40 -11.02
C LYS A 337 -24.45 14.17 -10.09
N MET A 338 -24.92 13.54 -9.02
CA MET A 338 -25.81 14.18 -8.04
C MET A 338 -25.08 15.32 -7.32
N LEU A 339 -23.85 15.07 -6.86
CA LEU A 339 -23.04 16.10 -6.19
C LEU A 339 -22.69 17.25 -7.12
N ALA A 340 -22.37 16.99 -8.39
CA ALA A 340 -22.14 18.04 -9.40
C ALA A 340 -23.40 18.89 -9.67
N ALA A 341 -24.60 18.34 -9.46
CA ALA A 341 -25.88 19.04 -9.55
C ALA A 341 -26.28 19.72 -8.22
N GLY A 342 -25.45 19.69 -7.18
CA GLY A 342 -25.71 20.26 -5.86
C GLY A 342 -26.71 19.47 -5.00
N LYS A 343 -27.06 18.23 -5.39
CA LYS A 343 -28.03 17.36 -4.73
C LYS A 343 -27.35 16.51 -3.65
N ILE A 344 -26.90 17.15 -2.58
CA ILE A 344 -26.09 16.50 -1.54
C ILE A 344 -26.91 15.49 -0.76
N GLU A 345 -28.08 15.89 -0.22
CA GLU A 345 -28.92 15.04 0.61
C GLU A 345 -29.46 13.84 -0.20
N GLU A 346 -29.83 14.05 -1.46
CA GLU A 346 -30.27 12.96 -2.35
C GLU A 346 -29.13 11.97 -2.66
N ALA A 347 -27.89 12.48 -2.82
CA ALA A 347 -26.72 11.62 -3.03
C ALA A 347 -26.45 10.75 -1.78
N GLU A 348 -26.56 11.33 -0.59
CA GLU A 348 -26.38 10.60 0.67
C GLU A 348 -27.49 9.55 0.89
N ALA A 349 -28.75 9.91 0.63
CA ALA A 349 -29.87 8.96 0.67
C ALA A 349 -29.70 7.82 -0.36
N TYR A 350 -29.21 8.15 -1.56
CA TYR A 350 -28.92 7.15 -2.58
C TYR A 350 -27.80 6.19 -2.14
N MET A 351 -26.70 6.71 -1.59
CA MET A 351 -25.60 5.87 -1.07
C MET A 351 -26.09 4.92 0.02
N GLU A 352 -26.94 5.40 0.95
CA GLU A 352 -27.49 4.54 2.00
C GLU A 352 -28.43 3.46 1.42
N ALA A 353 -29.24 3.78 0.41
CA ALA A 353 -30.06 2.80 -0.28
C ALA A 353 -29.20 1.72 -0.96
N ARG A 354 -28.12 2.13 -1.63
CA ARG A 354 -27.16 1.20 -2.25
C ARG A 354 -26.40 0.35 -1.23
N ARG A 355 -26.09 0.91 -0.04
CA ARG A 355 -25.47 0.15 1.05
C ARG A 355 -26.38 -0.98 1.54
N ARG A 356 -27.70 -0.72 1.65
CA ARG A 356 -28.70 -1.75 2.03
C ARG A 356 -28.82 -2.83 0.95
N GLU A 357 -28.84 -2.44 -0.31
CA GLU A 357 -28.85 -3.37 -1.44
C GLU A 357 -27.60 -4.27 -1.45
N LEU A 358 -26.41 -3.71 -1.13
CA LEU A 358 -25.20 -4.52 -0.95
C LEU A 358 -25.36 -5.60 0.12
N ALA A 359 -26.01 -5.27 1.25
CA ALA A 359 -26.24 -6.23 2.32
C ALA A 359 -27.15 -7.40 1.88
N GLU A 360 -28.11 -7.17 0.98
CA GLU A 360 -28.96 -8.23 0.39
C GLU A 360 -28.13 -9.19 -0.49
N HIS A 361 -27.00 -8.71 -1.01
CA HIS A 361 -26.04 -9.51 -1.77
C HIS A 361 -24.90 -10.09 -0.92
N GLY A 362 -24.97 -9.98 0.41
CA GLY A 362 -23.98 -10.53 1.34
C GLY A 362 -22.75 -9.64 1.56
N TYR A 363 -22.77 -8.38 1.11
CA TYR A 363 -21.69 -7.41 1.34
C TYR A 363 -22.09 -6.41 2.43
N PHE A 364 -21.47 -6.52 3.59
CA PHE A 364 -21.81 -5.71 4.75
C PHE A 364 -20.82 -4.56 4.90
N LEU A 365 -21.21 -3.36 4.48
CA LEU A 365 -20.48 -2.12 4.73
C LEU A 365 -21.08 -1.40 5.94
N ARG A 366 -20.23 -0.94 6.85
CA ARG A 366 -20.65 -0.15 8.00
C ARG A 366 -21.23 1.21 7.55
N ARG A 367 -20.57 1.84 6.61
CA ARG A 367 -20.97 3.11 5.98
C ARG A 367 -20.66 3.10 4.48
N LEU A 368 -21.47 3.80 3.70
CA LEU A 368 -21.19 4.13 2.30
C LEU A 368 -21.52 5.62 2.12
N ASN A 369 -20.48 6.45 2.07
CA ASN A 369 -20.57 7.90 2.02
C ASN A 369 -19.43 8.50 1.17
N GLN A 370 -19.32 9.84 1.12
CA GLN A 370 -18.28 10.52 0.36
C GLN A 370 -16.87 10.13 0.86
N ALA A 371 -16.68 9.96 2.19
CA ALA A 371 -15.39 9.58 2.76
C ALA A 371 -14.99 8.15 2.34
N TYR A 372 -15.94 7.21 2.24
CA TYR A 372 -15.72 5.87 1.70
C TYR A 372 -15.17 5.91 0.28
N PHE A 373 -15.85 6.65 -0.61
CA PHE A 373 -15.41 6.78 -1.98
C PHE A 373 -14.12 7.59 -2.14
N ALA A 374 -13.87 8.54 -1.25
CA ALA A 374 -12.62 9.30 -1.25
C ALA A 374 -11.42 8.41 -0.89
N PHE A 375 -11.57 7.51 0.05
CA PHE A 375 -10.54 6.56 0.46
C PHE A 375 -10.31 5.48 -0.60
N HIS A 376 -11.34 4.69 -0.91
CA HIS A 376 -11.23 3.57 -1.85
C HIS A 376 -11.02 4.01 -3.29
N GLY A 377 -11.43 5.23 -3.65
CA GLY A 377 -11.20 5.82 -4.97
C GLY A 377 -9.78 6.34 -5.18
N SER A 378 -8.99 6.54 -4.12
CA SER A 378 -7.58 6.92 -4.21
C SER A 378 -6.73 5.82 -4.86
N TYR A 379 -7.14 4.57 -4.71
CA TYR A 379 -6.57 3.42 -5.42
C TYR A 379 -7.24 3.30 -6.80
N ALA A 380 -6.69 3.95 -7.82
CA ALA A 380 -7.30 4.01 -9.17
C ALA A 380 -7.35 2.64 -9.91
N VAL A 381 -7.13 1.56 -9.20
CA VAL A 381 -7.26 0.15 -9.65
C VAL A 381 -8.51 -0.53 -9.08
N GLY A 382 -9.14 0.05 -8.04
CA GLY A 382 -10.29 -0.52 -7.35
C GLY A 382 -11.64 -0.20 -8.00
N PRO A 383 -12.72 -0.90 -7.58
CA PRO A 383 -14.07 -0.72 -8.13
C PRO A 383 -14.65 0.69 -7.92
N ALA A 384 -14.23 1.40 -6.87
CA ALA A 384 -14.66 2.76 -6.56
C ALA A 384 -13.92 3.83 -7.39
N ALA A 385 -12.93 3.45 -8.19
CA ALA A 385 -12.11 4.38 -8.97
C ALA A 385 -12.82 4.80 -10.26
N THR A 386 -12.99 6.09 -10.44
CA THR A 386 -13.52 6.70 -11.68
C THR A 386 -12.49 7.58 -12.37
N ASP A 387 -11.37 7.86 -11.72
CA ASP A 387 -10.31 8.73 -12.23
C ASP A 387 -9.55 8.05 -13.39
N PRO A 388 -9.31 8.74 -14.53
CA PRO A 388 -8.55 8.21 -15.66
C PRO A 388 -7.07 7.95 -15.33
N ILE A 389 -6.53 8.46 -14.23
CA ILE A 389 -5.13 8.30 -13.80
C ILE A 389 -4.72 6.82 -13.80
N GLY A 390 -5.55 5.93 -13.27
CA GLY A 390 -5.23 4.50 -13.23
C GLY A 390 -5.09 3.86 -14.62
N GLY A 391 -5.94 4.26 -15.57
CA GLY A 391 -5.83 3.84 -16.97
C GLY A 391 -4.56 4.34 -17.64
N LYS A 392 -4.22 5.61 -17.40
CA LYS A 392 -3.02 6.27 -17.93
C LYS A 392 -1.74 5.64 -17.36
N LEU A 393 -1.67 5.38 -16.06
CA LEU A 393 -0.51 4.75 -15.44
C LEU A 393 -0.31 3.31 -15.93
N ARG A 394 -1.38 2.53 -16.11
CA ARG A 394 -1.28 1.19 -16.73
C ARG A 394 -0.83 1.27 -18.18
N LEU A 395 -1.25 2.29 -18.93
CA LEU A 395 -0.76 2.52 -20.28
C LEU A 395 0.73 2.84 -20.28
N LEU A 396 1.18 3.76 -19.43
CA LEU A 396 2.60 4.11 -19.25
C LEU A 396 3.43 2.89 -18.83
N ARG A 397 2.91 2.03 -17.92
CA ARG A 397 3.60 0.79 -17.53
C ARG A 397 3.77 -0.17 -18.71
N ARG A 398 2.76 -0.30 -19.59
CA ARG A 398 2.87 -1.13 -20.81
C ARG A 398 3.86 -0.56 -21.84
N GLN A 399 4.03 0.75 -21.91
CA GLN A 399 4.98 1.42 -22.80
C GLN A 399 6.41 1.35 -22.28
N ALA A 400 6.60 1.29 -20.97
CA ALA A 400 7.92 1.14 -20.36
C ALA A 400 8.48 -0.26 -20.60
N GLY A 401 9.75 -0.35 -21.01
CA GLY A 401 10.43 -1.59 -21.34
C GLY A 401 10.67 -2.51 -20.13
N SER A 402 10.63 -1.95 -18.89
CA SER A 402 10.81 -2.68 -17.64
C SER A 402 10.07 -2.03 -16.50
N LEU A 403 9.89 -2.77 -15.39
CA LEU A 403 9.32 -2.24 -14.16
C LEU A 403 10.21 -1.12 -13.58
N ALA A 404 11.53 -1.31 -13.59
CA ALA A 404 12.47 -0.28 -13.15
C ALA A 404 12.38 1.01 -13.98
N GLU A 405 12.19 0.91 -15.28
CA GLU A 405 12.01 2.08 -16.15
C GLU A 405 10.72 2.83 -15.80
N PHE A 406 9.62 2.11 -15.67
CA PHE A 406 8.35 2.69 -15.23
C PHE A 406 8.51 3.45 -13.91
N VAL A 407 9.08 2.80 -12.87
CA VAL A 407 9.28 3.41 -11.56
C VAL A 407 10.22 4.62 -11.66
N ARG A 408 11.27 4.55 -12.46
CA ARG A 408 12.21 5.68 -12.69
C ARG A 408 11.52 6.90 -13.32
N ILE A 409 10.60 6.67 -14.26
CA ILE A 409 9.82 7.74 -14.90
C ILE A 409 8.89 8.38 -13.87
N VAL A 410 8.00 7.58 -13.24
CA VAL A 410 6.95 8.09 -12.36
C VAL A 410 7.50 8.71 -11.07
N SER A 411 8.62 8.22 -10.55
CA SER A 411 9.25 8.73 -9.32
C SER A 411 9.68 10.21 -9.42
N ARG A 412 9.80 10.76 -10.63
CA ARG A 412 10.17 12.14 -10.92
C ARG A 412 8.99 13.09 -11.02
N PHE A 413 7.77 12.58 -11.00
CA PHE A 413 6.58 13.41 -11.14
C PHE A 413 6.45 14.39 -9.98
N THR A 414 6.15 15.64 -10.30
CA THR A 414 5.93 16.74 -9.35
C THR A 414 4.52 17.32 -9.48
N THR A 415 3.85 17.04 -10.60
CA THR A 415 2.48 17.43 -10.90
C THR A 415 1.72 16.30 -11.60
N ALA A 416 0.41 16.34 -11.58
CA ALA A 416 -0.40 15.37 -12.32
C ALA A 416 -0.23 15.48 -13.85
N ALA A 417 0.14 16.65 -14.36
CA ALA A 417 0.39 16.89 -15.78
C ALA A 417 1.63 16.13 -16.29
N ASP A 418 2.57 15.78 -15.40
CA ASP A 418 3.77 15.01 -15.78
C ASP A 418 3.41 13.63 -16.31
N LEU A 419 2.27 13.05 -15.88
CA LEU A 419 1.76 11.78 -16.42
C LEU A 419 1.36 11.90 -17.89
N ASP A 420 0.66 12.99 -18.26
CA ASP A 420 0.26 13.22 -19.66
C ASP A 420 1.48 13.52 -20.54
N ALA A 421 2.43 14.29 -20.02
CA ALA A 421 3.70 14.54 -20.71
C ALA A 421 4.52 13.27 -20.94
N ALA A 422 4.57 12.37 -19.96
CA ALA A 422 5.28 11.10 -20.08
C ALA A 422 4.64 10.18 -21.13
N LEU A 423 3.31 10.13 -21.21
CA LEU A 423 2.58 9.38 -22.24
C LEU A 423 2.80 9.96 -23.65
N GLY A 424 2.86 11.29 -23.79
CA GLY A 424 3.15 11.95 -25.07
C GLY A 424 4.57 11.66 -25.57
N GLN A 425 5.54 11.60 -24.69
CA GLN A 425 6.93 11.26 -25.02
C GLN A 425 7.11 9.78 -25.42
N ALA A 426 6.36 8.87 -24.80
CA ALA A 426 6.42 7.44 -25.08
C ALA A 426 5.78 7.06 -26.41
N THR A 427 4.98 7.94 -27.03
CA THR A 427 4.37 7.76 -28.35
C THR A 427 5.23 8.29 -29.51
N GLU A 428 6.27 9.09 -29.24
CA GLU A 428 7.26 9.44 -30.25
C GLU A 428 8.30 8.31 -30.39
N PRO A 429 8.54 7.76 -31.61
CA PRO A 429 9.61 6.81 -31.82
C PRO A 429 10.95 7.49 -31.45
N GLU A 430 11.80 6.76 -30.73
CA GLU A 430 13.13 7.24 -30.34
C GLU A 430 13.81 7.97 -31.49
N ARG A 431 13.98 9.27 -31.35
CA ARG A 431 14.84 10.03 -32.27
C ARG A 431 16.23 9.49 -32.07
N PRO A 432 16.90 8.96 -33.09
CA PRO A 432 18.26 8.45 -32.94
C PRO A 432 19.12 9.55 -32.32
N PRO A 433 20.09 9.20 -31.44
CA PRO A 433 20.90 10.17 -30.75
C PRO A 433 21.52 11.09 -31.80
N ARG A 434 21.31 12.40 -31.65
CA ARG A 434 21.99 13.40 -32.46
C ARG A 434 23.46 13.11 -32.34
N ALA A 435 24.07 12.62 -33.42
CA ALA A 435 25.51 12.51 -33.55
C ALA A 435 26.08 13.85 -33.16
N ALA A 436 27.02 13.83 -32.24
CA ALA A 436 27.76 15.00 -31.77
C ALA A 436 28.41 15.67 -32.98
N ALA A 437 27.77 16.73 -33.50
CA ALA A 437 28.41 17.65 -34.43
C ALA A 437 29.36 18.54 -33.61
N GLY A 438 30.60 18.12 -33.54
CA GLY A 438 31.62 18.88 -32.86
C GLY A 438 32.94 18.11 -32.87
N TYR A 439 33.67 18.21 -33.99
CA TYR A 439 35.11 18.20 -34.13
C TYR A 439 35.50 17.92 -35.59
N ALA A 440 35.38 18.95 -36.46
CA ALA A 440 36.10 18.99 -37.72
C ALA A 440 36.24 20.46 -38.16
N LEU A 441 37.06 21.19 -37.48
CA LEU A 441 37.65 22.44 -37.95
C LEU A 441 39.11 22.37 -37.52
N LEU A 442 39.99 21.93 -38.45
CA LEU A 442 41.34 22.38 -38.63
C LEU A 442 42.04 21.49 -39.71
N GLN A 443 42.41 22.18 -40.77
CA GLN A 443 43.36 21.81 -41.82
C GLN A 443 42.74 21.51 -43.20
N ALA A 444 42.74 22.56 -44.01
CA ALA A 444 43.23 22.55 -45.40
C ALA A 444 43.33 23.97 -45.89
N SER A 445 44.55 24.48 -45.94
CA SER A 445 44.97 25.63 -46.77
C SER A 445 45.17 25.20 -48.24
N PRO A 446 45.09 26.12 -49.21
CA PRO A 446 44.90 25.81 -50.63
C PRO A 446 46.19 25.67 -51.39
N GLY A 447 46.18 24.84 -52.41
CA GLY A 447 47.20 24.82 -53.44
C GLY A 447 46.57 24.64 -54.84
N PRO A 448 47.17 25.24 -55.87
CA PRO A 448 46.46 25.65 -57.06
C PRO A 448 46.63 24.70 -58.28
N GLY A 449 45.69 24.85 -59.18
CA GLY A 449 46.00 24.67 -60.60
C GLY A 449 45.56 23.35 -61.23
N PHE A 450 44.73 23.36 -62.16
CA PHE A 450 44.89 23.29 -63.60
C PHE A 450 43.57 22.95 -64.32
N ALA A 451 43.50 23.64 -65.41
CA ALA A 451 42.39 23.69 -66.35
C ALA A 451 42.18 22.43 -67.17
N SER A 452 41.02 22.36 -67.73
CA SER A 452 40.73 22.16 -69.15
C SER A 452 39.88 20.94 -69.54
N LEU A 453 38.92 21.29 -70.32
CA LEU A 453 38.43 20.71 -71.60
C LEU A 453 37.56 19.47 -71.59
N SER A 454 36.37 19.73 -71.91
CA SER A 454 35.64 19.53 -73.20
C SER A 454 34.86 18.18 -73.34
N ALA A 455 33.61 18.43 -73.75
CA ALA A 455 32.87 17.86 -74.85
C ALA A 455 32.48 16.36 -74.82
N ARG A 456 31.29 16.14 -74.75
CA ARG A 456 30.17 15.78 -75.66
C ARG A 456 29.03 15.22 -74.83
#